data_2acd573eae80e109a52878e083192516
#
_entry.id   2acd573eae80e109a52878e083192516
#
_cell.length_a   1.000
_cell.length_b   1.000
_cell.length_c   1.000
_cell.angle_alpha   90.00
_cell.angle_beta   90.00
_cell.angle_gamma   90.00
#
_symmetry.space_group_name_H-M   'P 1'
#
loop_
_entity.id
_entity.type
_entity.pdbx_description
1 polymer ?
#
loop_
_entity_poly.entity_id
_entity_poly.type
_entity_poly.pdbx_seq_one_letter_code
_entity_poly.pdbx_strand_id
1 'polypeptide(L)'
;MLLQKQAGLDAIVVLVAEMISSGSKVLDVGCGDGELLQLLESRGIDGRGIELSREGVNRCVAKGLAVVQGDADTDLINYPDDAFDYVILSQTLQATRQPKPVLENLLRIGRRAIVSFPNFGFWKMRLQLLVGGHMPRTENLPATWYDTPNIHFCTIKDFVQLCDEINVKMERAVALDLYGRPLRLNAPWWFWNMFGEQGVFLLSRAGKVR
;
A
#
# COMPACT_ATOMS: atom_id res chain seq x y z
N MET A 1 12.01 -15.92 12.20
CA MET A 1 11.30 -14.66 12.45
C MET A 1 11.60 -13.58 11.39
N LEU A 2 12.86 -13.15 11.21
CA LEU A 2 13.23 -12.17 10.18
C LEU A 2 12.95 -12.63 8.74
N LEU A 3 13.17 -13.91 8.42
CA LEU A 3 12.94 -14.49 7.09
C LEU A 3 11.46 -14.52 6.68
N GLN A 4 10.53 -14.65 7.63
CA GLN A 4 9.09 -14.64 7.33
C GLN A 4 8.58 -13.22 7.02
N LYS A 5 9.14 -12.19 7.66
CA LYS A 5 8.80 -10.79 7.36
C LYS A 5 9.32 -10.37 5.98
N GLN A 6 10.53 -10.80 5.62
CA GLN A 6 11.09 -10.60 4.29
C GLN A 6 10.24 -11.28 3.20
N ALA A 7 9.83 -12.54 3.42
CA ALA A 7 8.96 -13.26 2.49
C ALA A 7 7.59 -12.57 2.29
N GLY A 8 7.01 -11.96 3.33
CA GLY A 8 5.75 -11.23 3.23
C GLY A 8 5.86 -9.90 2.46
N LEU A 9 6.93 -9.15 2.65
CA LEU A 9 7.24 -7.93 1.88
C LEU A 9 7.49 -8.26 0.42
N ASP A 10 8.33 -9.24 0.15
CA ASP A 10 8.63 -9.72 -1.20
C ASP A 10 7.35 -10.15 -1.93
N ALA A 11 6.42 -10.82 -1.25
CA ALA A 11 5.15 -11.25 -1.83
C ALA A 11 4.26 -10.07 -2.24
N ILE A 12 4.21 -8.99 -1.42
CA ILE A 12 3.46 -7.77 -1.77
C ILE A 12 4.12 -7.07 -2.96
N VAL A 13 5.43 -6.91 -2.93
CA VAL A 13 6.21 -6.28 -4.00
C VAL A 13 5.97 -7.00 -5.33
N VAL A 14 6.04 -8.33 -5.34
CA VAL A 14 5.77 -9.15 -6.52
C VAL A 14 4.31 -9.00 -6.98
N LEU A 15 3.35 -9.08 -6.05
CA LEU A 15 1.92 -8.95 -6.36
C LEU A 15 1.57 -7.59 -6.94
N VAL A 16 2.12 -6.50 -6.36
CA VAL A 16 1.94 -5.13 -6.86
C VAL A 16 2.52 -5.01 -8.26
N ALA A 17 3.75 -5.50 -8.46
CA ALA A 17 4.40 -5.46 -9.78
C ALA A 17 3.66 -6.29 -10.84
N GLU A 18 2.94 -7.37 -10.46
CA GLU A 18 2.08 -8.15 -11.36
C GLU A 18 0.78 -7.43 -11.76
N MET A 19 0.37 -6.41 -11.02
CA MET A 19 -0.80 -5.57 -11.36
C MET A 19 -0.48 -4.48 -12.37
N ILE A 20 0.81 -4.25 -12.67
CA ILE A 20 1.27 -3.16 -13.52
C ILE A 20 1.55 -3.68 -14.92
N SER A 21 1.00 -3.00 -15.93
CA SER A 21 1.22 -3.32 -17.32
C SER A 21 2.63 -2.92 -17.78
N SER A 22 3.22 -3.71 -18.66
CA SER A 22 4.51 -3.38 -19.27
C SER A 22 4.47 -2.01 -19.99
N GLY A 23 5.57 -1.27 -19.92
CA GLY A 23 5.72 0.06 -20.55
C GLY A 23 4.96 1.19 -19.84
N SER A 24 4.39 0.93 -18.66
CA SER A 24 3.68 1.94 -17.87
C SER A 24 4.65 2.89 -17.17
N LYS A 25 4.18 4.11 -16.90
CA LYS A 25 4.82 5.10 -16.05
C LYS A 25 4.28 5.01 -14.63
N VAL A 26 5.14 4.78 -13.67
CA VAL A 26 4.76 4.46 -12.29
C VAL A 26 5.35 5.47 -11.31
N LEU A 27 4.54 5.90 -10.34
CA LEU A 27 4.98 6.65 -9.16
C LEU A 27 4.77 5.81 -7.91
N ASP A 28 5.84 5.52 -7.17
CA ASP A 28 5.80 4.82 -5.89
C ASP A 28 5.93 5.83 -4.74
N VAL A 29 4.87 5.98 -3.97
CA VAL A 29 4.77 6.95 -2.88
C VAL A 29 5.09 6.27 -1.54
N GLY A 30 6.15 6.72 -0.87
CA GLY A 30 6.72 6.05 0.29
C GLY A 30 7.51 4.81 -0.13
N CYS A 31 8.40 4.98 -1.13
CA CYS A 31 9.12 3.87 -1.76
C CYS A 31 10.18 3.20 -0.86
N GLY A 32 10.44 3.74 0.34
CA GLY A 32 11.38 3.18 1.31
C GLY A 32 12.78 2.97 0.72
N ASP A 33 13.23 1.74 0.70
CA ASP A 33 14.57 1.35 0.16
C ASP A 33 14.56 1.07 -1.35
N GLY A 34 13.42 1.27 -2.02
CA GLY A 34 13.28 1.15 -3.47
C GLY A 34 13.18 -0.28 -3.99
N GLU A 35 12.77 -1.27 -3.18
CA GLU A 35 12.67 -2.68 -3.61
C GLU A 35 11.68 -2.84 -4.77
N LEU A 36 10.51 -2.19 -4.67
CA LEU A 36 9.53 -2.21 -5.74
C LEU A 36 10.07 -1.55 -7.01
N LEU A 37 10.71 -0.38 -6.88
CA LEU A 37 11.30 0.34 -8.02
C LEU A 37 12.37 -0.49 -8.73
N GLN A 38 13.23 -1.19 -8.00
CA GLN A 38 14.23 -2.11 -8.60
C GLN A 38 13.55 -3.24 -9.39
N LEU A 39 12.48 -3.82 -8.84
CA LEU A 39 11.73 -4.86 -9.53
C LEU A 39 11.06 -4.32 -10.80
N LEU A 40 10.48 -3.12 -10.75
CA LEU A 40 9.86 -2.46 -11.91
C LEU A 40 10.89 -2.16 -13.00
N GLU A 41 12.04 -1.60 -12.62
CA GLU A 41 13.16 -1.34 -13.55
C GLU A 41 13.64 -2.62 -14.25
N SER A 42 13.78 -3.73 -13.50
CA SER A 42 14.16 -5.02 -14.05
C SER A 42 13.15 -5.57 -15.09
N ARG A 43 11.91 -5.08 -15.05
CA ARG A 43 10.83 -5.41 -16.00
C ARG A 43 10.66 -4.37 -17.12
N GLY A 44 11.54 -3.38 -17.21
CA GLY A 44 11.49 -2.31 -18.20
C GLY A 44 10.33 -1.31 -17.99
N ILE A 45 9.93 -1.10 -16.74
CA ILE A 45 8.88 -0.15 -16.35
C ILE A 45 9.53 1.13 -15.80
N ASP A 46 9.11 2.33 -16.30
CA ASP A 46 9.61 3.63 -15.83
C ASP A 46 9.04 3.92 -14.44
N GLY A 47 9.77 3.55 -13.39
CA GLY A 47 9.42 3.77 -12.00
C GLY A 47 10.12 5.00 -11.42
N ARG A 48 9.33 5.84 -10.73
CA ARG A 48 9.83 6.99 -9.96
C ARG A 48 9.32 6.89 -8.54
N GLY A 49 10.09 7.38 -7.56
CA GLY A 49 9.72 7.32 -6.15
C GLY A 49 9.63 8.67 -5.47
N ILE A 50 8.76 8.73 -4.46
CA ILE A 50 8.78 9.77 -3.42
C ILE A 50 9.05 9.06 -2.09
N GLU A 51 9.96 9.58 -1.28
CA GLU A 51 10.28 9.05 0.03
C GLU A 51 10.50 10.19 1.02
N LEU A 52 9.89 10.09 2.20
CA LEU A 52 9.98 11.10 3.25
C LEU A 52 11.37 11.11 3.91
N SER A 53 11.90 9.93 4.17
CA SER A 53 13.17 9.73 4.87
C SER A 53 14.35 10.04 3.95
N ARG A 54 15.21 10.95 4.38
CA ARG A 54 16.45 11.26 3.66
C ARG A 54 17.35 10.04 3.49
N GLU A 55 17.37 9.16 4.49
CA GLU A 55 18.13 7.92 4.42
C GLU A 55 17.56 6.96 3.37
N GLY A 56 16.24 6.85 3.25
CA GLY A 56 15.56 6.08 2.21
C GLY A 56 15.92 6.60 0.82
N VAL A 57 15.80 7.93 0.61
CA VAL A 57 16.21 8.58 -0.64
C VAL A 57 17.67 8.27 -0.99
N ASN A 58 18.59 8.42 -0.03
CA ASN A 58 20.01 8.15 -0.26
C ASN A 58 20.26 6.68 -0.65
N ARG A 59 19.55 5.71 -0.02
CA ARG A 59 19.65 4.29 -0.39
C ARG A 59 19.13 4.03 -1.81
N CYS A 60 18.03 4.66 -2.20
CA CYS A 60 17.49 4.56 -3.56
C CYS A 60 18.44 5.16 -4.60
N VAL A 61 18.97 6.36 -4.35
CA VAL A 61 19.91 7.03 -5.26
C VAL A 61 21.21 6.23 -5.40
N ALA A 62 21.71 5.64 -4.30
CA ALA A 62 22.88 4.76 -4.35
C ALA A 62 22.67 3.51 -5.23
N LYS A 63 21.41 3.09 -5.44
CA LYS A 63 21.02 2.01 -6.35
C LYS A 63 20.72 2.49 -7.78
N GLY A 64 20.85 3.79 -8.07
CA GLY A 64 20.57 4.39 -9.37
C GLY A 64 19.09 4.69 -9.62
N LEU A 65 18.22 4.55 -8.61
CA LEU A 65 16.77 4.75 -8.75
C LEU A 65 16.40 6.23 -8.78
N ALA A 66 15.38 6.57 -9.57
CA ALA A 66 14.86 7.93 -9.70
C ALA A 66 13.90 8.24 -8.54
N VAL A 67 14.42 8.75 -7.43
CA VAL A 67 13.65 9.07 -6.21
C VAL A 67 13.90 10.50 -5.77
N VAL A 68 12.83 11.18 -5.33
CA VAL A 68 12.89 12.52 -4.73
C VAL A 68 12.44 12.47 -3.28
N GLN A 69 12.99 13.36 -2.46
CA GLN A 69 12.49 13.52 -1.09
C GLN A 69 11.17 14.29 -1.12
N GLY A 70 10.16 13.79 -0.42
CA GLY A 70 8.85 14.45 -0.33
C GLY A 70 7.92 13.77 0.66
N ASP A 71 6.91 14.53 1.10
CA ASP A 71 5.86 14.10 2.01
C ASP A 71 4.56 13.82 1.22
N ALA A 72 4.02 12.61 1.34
CA ALA A 72 2.77 12.21 0.69
C ALA A 72 1.57 13.11 1.10
N ASP A 73 1.58 13.65 2.30
CA ASP A 73 0.50 14.50 2.80
C ASP A 73 0.50 15.91 2.18
N THR A 74 1.66 16.43 1.73
CA THR A 74 1.81 17.83 1.29
C THR A 74 2.23 17.98 -0.16
N ASP A 75 3.02 17.07 -0.71
CA ASP A 75 3.70 17.29 -1.97
C ASP A 75 2.97 16.68 -3.17
N LEU A 76 2.06 15.72 -2.94
CA LEU A 76 1.28 15.12 -4.01
C LEU A 76 0.42 16.15 -4.77
N ILE A 77 -0.03 17.23 -4.12
CA ILE A 77 -0.82 18.27 -4.74
C ILE A 77 -0.07 18.98 -5.89
N ASN A 78 1.26 18.96 -5.86
CA ASN A 78 2.11 19.61 -6.88
C ASN A 78 2.27 18.79 -8.16
N TYR A 79 1.83 17.52 -8.17
CA TYR A 79 1.89 16.66 -9.34
C TYR A 79 0.73 16.95 -10.29
N PRO A 80 0.97 16.94 -11.62
CA PRO A 80 -0.09 17.13 -12.61
C PRO A 80 -1.09 15.96 -12.59
N ASP A 81 -2.31 16.24 -13.04
CA ASP A 81 -3.33 15.21 -13.26
C ASP A 81 -2.89 14.24 -14.35
N ASP A 82 -3.23 12.95 -14.17
CA ASP A 82 -2.97 11.88 -15.14
C ASP A 82 -1.49 11.79 -15.59
N ALA A 83 -0.54 12.22 -14.72
CA ALA A 83 0.89 12.24 -15.04
C ALA A 83 1.52 10.82 -15.09
N PHE A 84 0.86 9.84 -14.46
CA PHE A 84 1.30 8.45 -14.37
C PHE A 84 0.18 7.50 -14.75
N ASP A 85 0.55 6.32 -15.25
CA ASP A 85 -0.42 5.25 -15.50
C ASP A 85 -0.82 4.57 -14.19
N TYR A 86 0.13 4.41 -13.26
CA TYR A 86 -0.10 3.87 -11.92
C TYR A 86 0.58 4.74 -10.86
N VAL A 87 -0.12 4.98 -9.76
CA VAL A 87 0.46 5.54 -8.53
C VAL A 87 0.28 4.51 -7.43
N ILE A 88 1.35 4.21 -6.72
CA ILE A 88 1.39 3.16 -5.71
C ILE A 88 1.55 3.79 -4.33
N LEU A 89 0.83 3.27 -3.36
CA LEU A 89 0.98 3.57 -1.95
C LEU A 89 1.01 2.23 -1.18
N SER A 90 2.19 1.64 -1.11
CA SER A 90 2.36 0.32 -0.49
C SER A 90 2.76 0.45 0.96
N GLN A 91 1.96 -0.13 1.87
CA GLN A 91 2.21 -0.16 3.31
C GLN A 91 2.44 1.23 3.95
N THR A 92 1.89 2.29 3.34
CA THR A 92 2.14 3.69 3.73
C THR A 92 0.85 4.43 4.12
N LEU A 93 -0.33 4.00 3.63
CA LEU A 93 -1.61 4.67 3.88
C LEU A 93 -1.88 4.95 5.36
N GLN A 94 -1.61 3.96 6.22
CA GLN A 94 -1.82 4.05 7.66
C GLN A 94 -0.83 4.97 8.38
N ALA A 95 0.23 5.39 7.71
CA ALA A 95 1.24 6.31 8.23
C ALA A 95 1.00 7.77 7.78
N THR A 96 0.11 8.01 6.81
CA THR A 96 -0.26 9.36 6.37
C THR A 96 -1.16 10.05 7.39
N ARG A 97 -1.08 11.38 7.51
CA ARG A 97 -1.92 12.17 8.42
C ARG A 97 -3.33 12.34 7.90
N GLN A 98 -3.48 12.38 6.57
CA GLN A 98 -4.75 12.61 5.89
C GLN A 98 -4.99 11.55 4.80
N PRO A 99 -5.34 10.29 5.16
CA PRO A 99 -5.46 9.18 4.22
C PRO A 99 -6.43 9.44 3.07
N LYS A 100 -7.58 10.10 3.33
CA LYS A 100 -8.58 10.40 2.31
C LYS A 100 -8.06 11.39 1.26
N PRO A 101 -7.55 12.60 1.59
CA PRO A 101 -6.92 13.49 0.62
C PRO A 101 -5.74 12.85 -0.13
N VAL A 102 -4.92 12.05 0.55
CA VAL A 102 -3.83 11.32 -0.10
C VAL A 102 -4.39 10.37 -1.16
N LEU A 103 -5.39 9.55 -0.84
CA LEU A 103 -6.02 8.61 -1.78
C LEU A 103 -6.65 9.33 -2.98
N GLU A 104 -7.32 10.46 -2.76
CA GLU A 104 -7.88 11.30 -3.82
C GLU A 104 -6.78 11.84 -4.74
N ASN A 105 -5.63 12.28 -4.19
CA ASN A 105 -4.47 12.73 -4.97
C ASN A 105 -3.81 11.57 -5.75
N LEU A 106 -3.68 10.37 -5.18
CA LEU A 106 -3.17 9.22 -5.95
C LEU A 106 -4.00 8.98 -7.20
N LEU A 107 -5.34 9.02 -7.05
CA LEU A 107 -6.28 8.82 -8.16
C LEU A 107 -6.36 10.02 -9.12
N ARG A 108 -5.98 11.21 -8.70
CA ARG A 108 -5.85 12.38 -9.56
C ARG A 108 -4.59 12.30 -10.42
N ILE A 109 -3.47 11.96 -9.80
CA ILE A 109 -2.14 11.90 -10.44
C ILE A 109 -2.03 10.68 -11.36
N GLY A 110 -2.59 9.54 -10.95
CA GLY A 110 -2.56 8.29 -11.69
C GLY A 110 -3.90 7.95 -12.35
N ARG A 111 -3.83 7.27 -13.48
CA ARG A 111 -5.02 6.64 -14.09
C ARG A 111 -5.56 5.52 -13.20
N ARG A 112 -4.64 4.83 -12.52
CA ARG A 112 -4.91 3.79 -11.53
C ARG A 112 -4.08 4.02 -10.28
N ALA A 113 -4.62 3.62 -9.12
CA ALA A 113 -3.87 3.60 -7.87
C ALA A 113 -3.77 2.16 -7.35
N ILE A 114 -2.62 1.77 -6.83
CA ILE A 114 -2.44 0.52 -6.10
C ILE A 114 -2.15 0.86 -4.65
N VAL A 115 -2.99 0.35 -3.74
CA VAL A 115 -2.86 0.62 -2.31
C VAL A 115 -2.77 -0.69 -1.56
N SER A 116 -1.79 -0.80 -0.66
CA SER A 116 -1.70 -1.93 0.25
C SER A 116 -1.52 -1.46 1.69
N PHE A 117 -2.09 -2.22 2.62
CA PHE A 117 -2.00 -1.92 4.05
C PHE A 117 -2.21 -3.18 4.89
N PRO A 118 -1.67 -3.21 6.15
CA PRO A 118 -1.96 -4.24 7.11
C PRO A 118 -3.40 -4.11 7.62
N ASN A 119 -4.12 -5.22 7.64
CA ASN A 119 -5.52 -5.26 8.09
C ASN A 119 -5.62 -5.36 9.61
N PHE A 120 -5.99 -4.29 10.28
CA PHE A 120 -6.21 -4.28 11.72
C PHE A 120 -7.43 -5.10 12.17
N GLY A 121 -8.32 -5.44 11.22
CA GLY A 121 -9.48 -6.32 11.42
C GLY A 121 -9.18 -7.82 11.46
N PHE A 122 -7.93 -8.23 11.29
CA PHE A 122 -7.49 -9.62 11.27
C PHE A 122 -7.82 -10.34 12.60
N TRP A 123 -8.30 -11.59 12.53
CA TRP A 123 -8.79 -12.33 13.70
C TRP A 123 -7.79 -12.42 14.86
N LYS A 124 -6.52 -12.57 14.55
CA LYS A 124 -5.45 -12.67 15.56
C LYS A 124 -5.29 -11.38 16.35
N MET A 125 -5.43 -10.22 15.69
CA MET A 125 -5.44 -8.90 16.32
C MET A 125 -6.62 -8.76 17.27
N ARG A 126 -7.83 -9.15 16.81
CA ARG A 126 -9.04 -9.12 17.64
C ARG A 126 -8.92 -9.99 18.87
N LEU A 127 -8.37 -11.20 18.71
CA LEU A 127 -8.17 -12.14 19.81
C LEU A 127 -7.16 -11.60 20.83
N GLN A 128 -6.06 -11.02 20.38
CA GLN A 128 -5.06 -10.43 21.26
C GLN A 128 -5.66 -9.28 22.09
N LEU A 129 -6.45 -8.40 21.46
CA LEU A 129 -7.12 -7.30 22.15
C LEU A 129 -8.18 -7.81 23.13
N LEU A 130 -9.00 -8.78 22.70
CA LEU A 130 -10.10 -9.33 23.52
C LEU A 130 -9.60 -10.06 24.77
N VAL A 131 -8.57 -10.88 24.62
CA VAL A 131 -8.06 -11.73 25.71
C VAL A 131 -6.98 -11.02 26.52
N GLY A 132 -6.08 -10.29 25.84
CA GLY A 132 -4.93 -9.66 26.50
C GLY A 132 -5.17 -8.25 26.98
N GLY A 133 -6.20 -7.54 26.47
CA GLY A 133 -6.49 -6.14 26.79
C GLY A 133 -5.39 -5.15 26.39
N HIS A 134 -4.42 -5.58 25.59
CA HIS A 134 -3.31 -4.78 25.09
C HIS A 134 -3.41 -4.57 23.60
N MET A 135 -2.85 -3.45 23.10
CA MET A 135 -2.76 -3.20 21.65
C MET A 135 -2.03 -4.36 20.95
N PRO A 136 -2.68 -4.96 19.94
CA PRO A 136 -2.15 -6.15 19.30
C PRO A 136 -0.88 -5.84 18.50
N ARG A 137 0.01 -6.84 18.45
CA ARG A 137 1.26 -6.78 17.69
C ARG A 137 1.36 -8.04 16.85
N THR A 138 1.73 -7.86 15.57
CA THR A 138 1.99 -8.96 14.64
C THR A 138 3.36 -8.78 14.00
N GLU A 139 3.78 -9.74 13.19
CA GLU A 139 5.04 -9.62 12.44
C GLU A 139 5.00 -8.43 11.47
N ASN A 140 3.81 -8.12 10.91
CA ASN A 140 3.61 -6.97 10.01
C ASN A 140 3.34 -5.65 10.73
N LEU A 141 2.99 -5.71 12.04
CA LEU A 141 2.82 -4.56 12.91
C LEU A 141 3.59 -4.77 14.23
N PRO A 142 4.93 -4.75 14.19
CA PRO A 142 5.77 -5.11 15.34
C PRO A 142 5.93 -3.99 16.37
N ALA A 143 5.68 -2.73 15.98
CA ALA A 143 5.91 -1.56 16.81
C ALA A 143 4.97 -1.52 18.03
N THR A 144 5.42 -0.88 19.09
CA THR A 144 4.58 -0.57 20.25
C THR A 144 3.62 0.56 19.90
N TRP A 145 2.51 0.67 20.65
CA TRP A 145 1.49 1.70 20.38
C TRP A 145 2.04 3.14 20.50
N TYR A 146 3.10 3.35 21.26
CA TYR A 146 3.74 4.67 21.48
C TYR A 146 4.93 4.94 20.55
N ASP A 147 5.38 3.94 19.75
CA ASP A 147 6.56 4.03 18.87
C ASP A 147 6.23 3.54 17.44
N THR A 148 4.96 3.52 17.10
CA THR A 148 4.52 3.09 15.76
C THR A 148 4.45 4.28 14.78
N PRO A 149 4.96 4.12 13.55
CA PRO A 149 4.69 5.09 12.49
C PRO A 149 3.24 5.04 12.00
N ASN A 150 2.50 3.99 12.34
CA ASN A 150 1.12 3.79 11.88
C ASN A 150 0.16 4.56 12.79
N ILE A 151 -0.28 5.73 12.35
CA ILE A 151 -1.18 6.61 13.10
C ILE A 151 -2.66 6.34 12.84
N HIS A 152 -3.00 5.64 11.74
CA HIS A 152 -4.36 5.21 11.44
C HIS A 152 -4.44 3.68 11.34
N PHE A 153 -5.31 3.09 12.16
CA PHE A 153 -5.57 1.65 12.12
C PHE A 153 -6.74 1.38 11.19
N CYS A 154 -6.43 0.83 10.01
CA CYS A 154 -7.40 0.58 8.96
C CYS A 154 -7.73 -0.90 8.88
N THR A 155 -9.01 -1.24 8.69
CA THR A 155 -9.43 -2.58 8.33
C THR A 155 -9.79 -2.65 6.84
N ILE A 156 -9.85 -3.86 6.27
CA ILE A 156 -10.32 -4.04 4.88
C ILE A 156 -11.71 -3.45 4.70
N LYS A 157 -12.61 -3.60 5.69
CA LYS A 157 -13.96 -3.04 5.60
C LYS A 157 -14.00 -1.52 5.64
N ASP A 158 -13.18 -0.89 6.48
CA ASP A 158 -13.09 0.57 6.55
C ASP A 158 -12.55 1.15 5.24
N PHE A 159 -11.56 0.49 4.64
CA PHE A 159 -11.02 0.91 3.35
C PHE A 159 -12.03 0.78 2.21
N VAL A 160 -12.78 -0.33 2.17
CA VAL A 160 -13.87 -0.51 1.19
C VAL A 160 -14.93 0.57 1.36
N GLN A 161 -15.33 0.87 2.60
CA GLN A 161 -16.28 1.96 2.88
C GLN A 161 -15.73 3.32 2.42
N LEU A 162 -14.46 3.62 2.67
CA LEU A 162 -13.82 4.85 2.19
C LEU A 162 -13.85 4.93 0.65
N CYS A 163 -13.56 3.83 -0.06
CA CYS A 163 -13.64 3.78 -1.51
C CYS A 163 -15.06 4.08 -2.02
N ASP A 164 -16.08 3.54 -1.36
CA ASP A 164 -17.49 3.81 -1.69
C ASP A 164 -17.85 5.29 -1.44
N GLU A 165 -17.40 5.88 -0.31
CA GLU A 165 -17.63 7.29 0.04
C GLU A 165 -17.03 8.27 -0.97
N ILE A 166 -15.85 7.97 -1.52
CA ILE A 166 -15.19 8.81 -2.52
C ILE A 166 -15.47 8.38 -3.97
N ASN A 167 -16.43 7.46 -4.14
CA ASN A 167 -16.88 6.96 -5.45
C ASN A 167 -15.73 6.44 -6.31
N VAL A 168 -14.91 5.55 -5.76
CA VAL A 168 -13.78 4.89 -6.41
C VAL A 168 -14.13 3.48 -6.83
N LYS A 169 -13.78 3.11 -8.06
CA LYS A 169 -13.96 1.76 -8.57
C LYS A 169 -12.79 0.87 -8.13
N MET A 170 -13.09 -0.22 -7.44
CA MET A 170 -12.13 -1.30 -7.19
C MET A 170 -12.07 -2.22 -8.42
N GLU A 171 -10.97 -2.18 -9.17
CA GLU A 171 -10.75 -3.06 -10.34
C GLU A 171 -10.31 -4.46 -9.92
N ARG A 172 -9.48 -4.52 -8.88
CA ARG A 172 -8.99 -5.78 -8.29
C ARG A 172 -8.75 -5.60 -6.80
N ALA A 173 -9.08 -6.62 -6.03
CA ALA A 173 -8.74 -6.70 -4.62
C ALA A 173 -8.15 -8.07 -4.31
N VAL A 174 -7.15 -8.11 -3.44
CA VAL A 174 -6.50 -9.34 -2.97
C VAL A 174 -6.27 -9.21 -1.48
N ALA A 175 -6.69 -10.19 -0.70
CA ALA A 175 -6.29 -10.32 0.69
C ALA A 175 -5.18 -11.38 0.80
N LEU A 176 -4.15 -11.09 1.60
CA LEU A 176 -3.04 -11.99 1.84
C LEU A 176 -3.15 -12.62 3.24
N ASP A 177 -2.76 -13.86 3.36
CA ASP A 177 -2.65 -14.55 4.65
C ASP A 177 -1.35 -14.19 5.40
N LEU A 178 -1.11 -14.81 6.57
CA LEU A 178 0.09 -14.66 7.39
C LEU A 178 1.41 -15.00 6.66
N TYR A 179 1.32 -15.74 5.57
CA TYR A 179 2.47 -16.19 4.79
C TYR A 179 2.64 -15.38 3.50
N GLY A 180 1.87 -14.30 3.33
CA GLY A 180 1.87 -13.50 2.11
C GLY A 180 1.21 -14.18 0.90
N ARG A 181 0.41 -15.24 1.13
CA ARG A 181 -0.27 -15.97 0.06
C ARG A 181 -1.65 -15.38 -0.19
N PRO A 182 -2.05 -15.19 -1.44
CA PRO A 182 -3.40 -14.73 -1.76
C PRO A 182 -4.47 -15.70 -1.24
N LEU A 183 -5.45 -15.17 -0.54
CA LEU A 183 -6.66 -15.89 -0.20
C LEU A 183 -7.46 -16.12 -1.49
N ARG A 184 -7.45 -17.36 -2.01
CA ARG A 184 -8.06 -17.75 -3.29
C ARG A 184 -9.59 -17.92 -3.23
N LEU A 185 -10.26 -17.18 -2.36
CA LEU A 185 -11.70 -17.28 -2.18
C LEU A 185 -12.35 -16.00 -2.69
N ASN A 186 -13.31 -16.15 -3.60
CA ASN A 186 -14.25 -15.08 -3.91
C ASN A 186 -15.25 -14.96 -2.74
N ALA A 187 -14.77 -14.43 -1.62
CA ALA A 187 -15.47 -14.39 -0.36
C ALA A 187 -15.97 -12.96 -0.06
N PRO A 188 -17.02 -12.81 0.73
CA PRO A 188 -17.51 -11.50 1.12
C PRO A 188 -16.48 -10.74 1.97
N TRP A 189 -16.58 -9.40 1.98
CA TRP A 189 -15.63 -8.52 2.68
C TRP A 189 -15.43 -8.85 4.15
N TRP A 190 -16.46 -9.35 4.85
CA TRP A 190 -16.33 -9.75 6.25
C TRP A 190 -15.35 -10.92 6.44
N PHE A 191 -15.30 -11.86 5.47
CA PHE A 191 -14.37 -12.99 5.51
C PHE A 191 -12.93 -12.53 5.30
N TRP A 192 -12.69 -11.69 4.28
CA TRP A 192 -11.37 -11.13 4.04
C TRP A 192 -10.92 -10.24 5.21
N ASN A 193 -11.85 -9.48 5.81
CA ASN A 193 -11.57 -8.66 6.98
C ASN A 193 -11.21 -9.48 8.21
N MET A 194 -11.72 -10.72 8.32
CA MET A 194 -11.43 -11.63 9.41
C MET A 194 -10.12 -12.41 9.19
N PHE A 195 -9.89 -12.91 7.98
CA PHE A 195 -8.82 -13.88 7.70
C PHE A 195 -7.66 -13.33 6.87
N GLY A 196 -7.81 -12.18 6.23
CA GLY A 196 -6.72 -11.47 5.56
C GLY A 196 -5.90 -10.66 6.54
N GLU A 197 -4.60 -10.84 6.54
CA GLU A 197 -3.67 -10.04 7.34
C GLU A 197 -3.31 -8.73 6.65
N GLN A 198 -3.32 -8.73 5.31
CA GLN A 198 -3.03 -7.56 4.49
C GLN A 198 -4.02 -7.46 3.35
N GLY A 199 -4.34 -6.23 2.94
CA GLY A 199 -5.14 -5.94 1.75
C GLY A 199 -4.30 -5.27 0.67
N VAL A 200 -4.52 -5.66 -0.60
CA VAL A 200 -3.94 -5.02 -1.79
C VAL A 200 -5.07 -4.71 -2.76
N PHE A 201 -5.18 -3.47 -3.18
CA PHE A 201 -6.29 -2.97 -3.99
C PHE A 201 -5.76 -2.23 -5.22
N LEU A 202 -6.29 -2.58 -6.40
CA LEU A 202 -6.15 -1.81 -7.63
C LEU A 202 -7.41 -1.00 -7.84
N LEU A 203 -7.26 0.32 -7.91
CA LEU A 203 -8.32 1.31 -7.93
C LEU A 203 -8.27 2.14 -9.20
N SER A 204 -9.45 2.63 -9.62
CA SER A 204 -9.57 3.66 -10.66
C SER A 204 -10.71 4.62 -10.34
N ARG A 205 -10.69 5.81 -10.96
CA ARG A 205 -11.81 6.75 -10.85
C ARG A 205 -13.07 6.18 -11.48
N ALA A 206 -14.21 6.27 -10.79
CA ALA A 206 -15.50 5.94 -11.40
C ALA A 206 -15.79 6.92 -12.56
N GLY A 207 -15.90 6.41 -13.78
CA GLY A 207 -16.24 7.20 -14.98
C GLY A 207 -15.09 7.46 -15.98
N LYS A 208 -13.85 7.01 -15.74
CA LYS A 208 -12.77 7.04 -16.73
C LYS A 208 -12.36 5.63 -17.19
N VAL A 209 -13.29 4.90 -17.76
CA VAL A 209 -12.95 3.78 -18.66
C VAL A 209 -13.01 4.33 -20.08
N ARG A 210 -11.87 4.64 -20.64
CA ARG A 210 -11.68 4.75 -22.09
C ARG A 210 -10.70 3.69 -22.54
#